data_a1602e3dc34c33d801cbdc678f55e2fd
#
_entry.id   a1602e3dc34c33d801cbdc678f55e2fd
#
_cell.length_a   1.000
_cell.length_b   1.000
_cell.length_c   1.000
_cell.angle_alpha   90.00
_cell.angle_beta   90.00
_cell.angle_gamma   90.00
#
_symmetry.space_group_name_H-M   'P 1'
#
loop_
_entity.id
_entity.type
_entity.pdbx_description
1 polymer ?
#
loop_
_entity_poly.entity_id
_entity_poly.type
_entity_poly.pdbx_seq_one_letter_code
_entity_poly.pdbx_strand_id
1 'polypeptide(L)'
;ELAQRQRQLAAAAAQLKAELIGIDEVIDRVIDAIRAWYVLPQLIQRPVIVCLWGLTGTGKTQLTRRLAQLLGFYDRFVEVQMDGFSHGAGYRSSTISGMLADSGIAEGAPGVLVLDEFQRFRTVNAKREEVKVERYQDVWTLLSDGRLPPALSALSNIERKLADAQYEAERAEDDGDGARAGKAPYRFHLDAWDAQELKRMLKLREPLGEIMQWPSSKVQSLYARFQQHSQSWDTDYSRLLIFVCGNLDEMYHETAQRVQDCDTDADIFHRLTRKLSLIDVKKALGERFKPEQIARLGNAHVIYPSFSKATYEQLIRKLCDGYVGHIAAQCGVRFSLGQDVLDELYANAVFPAQGTRPLFSSVHTILSANLVNAALWVLQHPAPLGLEQAFTIHLSPDKQHLLVRGHDA
;
A
#
# COMPACT_ATOMS: atom_id res chain seq x y z
N GLU A 1 23.72 11.32 -16.34
CA GLU A 1 22.64 11.09 -15.33
C GLU A 1 21.37 10.55 -15.99
N LEU A 2 20.78 11.22 -17.01
CA LEU A 2 19.54 10.79 -17.67
C LEU A 2 19.64 9.38 -18.25
N ALA A 3 20.70 9.06 -18.98
CA ALA A 3 20.91 7.73 -19.55
C ALA A 3 21.11 6.64 -18.47
N GLN A 4 21.63 7.00 -17.32
CA GLN A 4 21.76 6.10 -16.18
C GLN A 4 20.38 5.81 -15.56
N ARG A 5 19.57 6.84 -15.29
CA ARG A 5 18.22 6.68 -14.78
C ARG A 5 17.33 5.86 -15.73
N GLN A 6 17.45 6.11 -17.04
CA GLN A 6 16.72 5.32 -18.04
C GLN A 6 17.13 3.83 -18.00
N ARG A 7 18.43 3.53 -17.84
CA ARG A 7 18.91 2.14 -17.69
C ARG A 7 18.44 1.50 -16.40
N GLN A 8 18.43 2.23 -15.29
CA GLN A 8 17.91 1.73 -14.00
C GLN A 8 16.43 1.42 -14.10
N LEU A 9 15.65 2.28 -14.75
CA LEU A 9 14.21 2.05 -14.96
C LEU A 9 13.96 0.79 -15.82
N ALA A 10 14.74 0.60 -16.88
CA ALA A 10 14.64 -0.59 -17.73
C ALA A 10 15.08 -1.87 -16.98
N ALA A 11 16.12 -1.80 -16.16
CA ALA A 11 16.53 -2.91 -15.31
C ALA A 11 15.46 -3.27 -14.27
N ALA A 12 14.84 -2.28 -13.65
CA ALA A 12 13.73 -2.47 -12.72
C ALA A 12 12.55 -3.15 -13.41
N ALA A 13 12.19 -2.72 -14.64
CA ALA A 13 11.14 -3.36 -15.42
C ALA A 13 11.43 -4.84 -15.70
N ALA A 14 12.64 -5.16 -16.13
CA ALA A 14 13.05 -6.53 -16.41
C ALA A 14 13.00 -7.41 -15.15
N GLN A 15 13.45 -6.89 -14.02
CA GLN A 15 13.43 -7.63 -12.76
C GLN A 15 12.00 -7.83 -12.25
N LEU A 16 11.12 -6.82 -12.36
CA LEU A 16 9.71 -6.96 -11.99
C LEU A 16 9.01 -8.04 -12.82
N LYS A 17 9.26 -8.11 -14.12
CA LYS A 17 8.71 -9.15 -15.01
C LYS A 17 9.20 -10.55 -14.65
N ALA A 18 10.44 -10.69 -14.21
CA ALA A 18 10.97 -11.97 -13.74
C ALA A 18 10.35 -12.42 -12.40
N GLU A 19 10.04 -11.46 -11.53
CA GLU A 19 9.50 -11.73 -10.20
C GLU A 19 7.97 -11.89 -10.18
N LEU A 20 7.24 -11.09 -10.96
CA LEU A 20 5.78 -10.99 -10.96
C LEU A 20 5.18 -11.62 -12.22
N ILE A 21 4.68 -12.82 -12.10
CA ILE A 21 4.17 -13.61 -13.22
C ILE A 21 2.85 -13.06 -13.76
N GLY A 22 2.74 -12.96 -15.08
CA GLY A 22 1.49 -12.72 -15.81
C GLY A 22 1.00 -11.28 -15.82
N ILE A 23 1.84 -10.31 -15.42
CA ILE A 23 1.50 -8.88 -15.43
C ILE A 23 2.49 -8.03 -16.24
N ASP A 24 3.15 -8.60 -17.22
CA ASP A 24 4.19 -7.92 -18.00
C ASP A 24 3.67 -6.65 -18.69
N GLU A 25 2.50 -6.72 -19.33
CA GLU A 25 1.86 -5.56 -19.97
C GLU A 25 1.49 -4.47 -18.96
N VAL A 26 1.10 -4.86 -17.75
CA VAL A 26 0.82 -3.93 -16.64
C VAL A 26 2.10 -3.23 -16.20
N ILE A 27 3.19 -4.00 -16.03
CA ILE A 27 4.51 -3.45 -15.68
C ILE A 27 4.94 -2.42 -16.72
N ASP A 28 4.86 -2.75 -18.03
CA ASP A 28 5.22 -1.83 -19.10
C ASP A 28 4.43 -0.52 -19.03
N ARG A 29 3.11 -0.59 -18.83
CA ARG A 29 2.26 0.59 -18.68
C ARG A 29 2.62 1.43 -17.46
N VAL A 30 2.92 0.79 -16.34
CA VAL A 30 3.36 1.49 -15.12
C VAL A 30 4.69 2.19 -15.34
N ILE A 31 5.67 1.49 -15.93
CA ILE A 31 6.99 2.04 -16.25
C ILE A 31 6.88 3.23 -17.20
N ASP A 32 6.03 3.14 -18.22
CA ASP A 32 5.78 4.26 -19.13
C ASP A 32 5.16 5.46 -18.43
N ALA A 33 4.19 5.22 -17.55
CA ALA A 33 3.51 6.27 -16.80
C ALA A 33 4.45 7.03 -15.85
N ILE A 34 5.41 6.34 -15.23
CA ILE A 34 6.34 6.95 -14.27
C ILE A 34 7.66 7.44 -14.89
N ARG A 35 7.89 7.19 -16.17
CA ARG A 35 9.16 7.50 -16.84
C ARG A 35 9.57 8.95 -16.68
N ALA A 36 8.67 9.90 -16.93
CA ALA A 36 8.96 11.32 -16.78
C ALA A 36 9.28 11.69 -15.34
N TRP A 37 8.54 11.16 -14.38
CA TRP A 37 8.75 11.39 -12.95
C TRP A 37 10.14 10.92 -12.50
N TYR A 38 10.57 9.74 -12.96
CA TYR A 38 11.84 9.16 -12.53
C TYR A 38 13.04 9.73 -13.27
N VAL A 39 12.93 9.89 -14.59
CA VAL A 39 14.07 10.29 -15.44
C VAL A 39 14.28 11.81 -15.43
N LEU A 40 13.19 12.60 -15.41
CA LEU A 40 13.20 14.05 -15.52
C LEU A 40 12.42 14.72 -14.37
N PRO A 41 12.79 14.48 -13.10
CA PRO A 41 12.01 14.96 -11.95
C PRO A 41 11.90 16.50 -11.88
N GLN A 42 12.78 17.25 -12.53
CA GLN A 42 12.71 18.70 -12.62
C GLN A 42 11.53 19.23 -13.44
N LEU A 43 10.91 18.39 -14.28
CA LEU A 43 9.72 18.75 -15.05
C LEU A 43 8.42 18.57 -14.24
N ILE A 44 8.52 17.90 -13.08
CA ILE A 44 7.36 17.54 -12.28
C ILE A 44 6.97 18.71 -11.39
N GLN A 45 5.81 19.28 -11.66
CA GLN A 45 5.20 20.40 -10.91
C GLN A 45 3.93 20.00 -10.16
N ARG A 46 3.44 18.78 -10.39
CA ARG A 46 2.28 18.17 -9.73
C ARG A 46 2.54 16.69 -9.50
N PRO A 47 1.92 16.05 -8.51
CA PRO A 47 2.07 14.63 -8.29
C PRO A 47 1.75 13.83 -9.55
N VAL A 48 2.56 12.81 -9.82
CA VAL A 48 2.26 11.85 -10.87
C VAL A 48 1.38 10.78 -10.26
N ILE A 49 0.16 10.65 -10.78
CA ILE A 49 -0.85 9.72 -10.25
C ILE A 49 -0.98 8.55 -11.22
N VAL A 50 -0.83 7.33 -10.71
CA VAL A 50 -1.02 6.09 -11.47
C VAL A 50 -2.04 5.24 -10.73
N CYS A 51 -3.17 4.98 -11.36
CA CYS A 51 -4.24 4.17 -10.79
C CYS A 51 -4.12 2.72 -11.24
N LEU A 52 -4.10 1.78 -10.30
CA LEU A 52 -3.99 0.35 -10.52
C LEU A 52 -5.30 -0.33 -10.12
N TRP A 53 -6.04 -0.83 -11.11
CA TRP A 53 -7.33 -1.48 -10.90
C TRP A 53 -7.26 -2.95 -11.22
N GLY A 54 -7.67 -3.81 -10.31
CA GLY A 54 -7.60 -5.25 -10.54
C GLY A 54 -8.20 -6.05 -9.39
N LEU A 55 -8.49 -7.31 -9.64
CA LEU A 55 -8.99 -8.24 -8.63
C LEU A 55 -8.03 -8.40 -7.45
N THR A 56 -8.53 -8.91 -6.35
CA THR A 56 -7.74 -9.15 -5.14
C THR A 56 -6.60 -10.15 -5.41
N GLY A 57 -5.41 -9.84 -4.90
CA GLY A 57 -4.24 -10.73 -5.01
C GLY A 57 -3.50 -10.67 -6.36
N THR A 58 -3.89 -9.80 -7.30
CA THR A 58 -3.21 -9.65 -8.60
C THR A 58 -1.84 -8.96 -8.54
N GLY A 59 -1.34 -8.66 -7.35
CA GLY A 59 0.02 -8.14 -7.16
C GLY A 59 0.15 -6.61 -7.19
N LYS A 60 -0.95 -5.85 -7.14
CA LYS A 60 -0.91 -4.37 -7.17
C LYS A 60 0.02 -3.77 -6.13
N THR A 61 -0.22 -4.06 -4.86
CA THR A 61 0.59 -3.54 -3.74
C THR A 61 2.01 -4.09 -3.76
N GLN A 62 2.19 -5.35 -4.17
CA GLN A 62 3.52 -5.95 -4.32
C GLN A 62 4.33 -5.26 -5.42
N LEU A 63 3.69 -4.95 -6.56
CA LEU A 63 4.34 -4.20 -7.66
C LEU A 63 4.86 -2.85 -7.17
N THR A 64 4.02 -2.07 -6.47
CA THR A 64 4.40 -0.72 -6.02
C THR A 64 5.52 -0.75 -5.00
N ARG A 65 5.48 -1.67 -4.02
CA ARG A 65 6.53 -1.86 -3.02
C ARG A 65 7.85 -2.27 -3.67
N ARG A 66 7.79 -3.25 -4.57
CA ARG A 66 8.98 -3.77 -5.23
C ARG A 66 9.60 -2.75 -6.18
N LEU A 67 8.77 -2.01 -6.91
CA LEU A 67 9.21 -0.90 -7.75
C LEU A 67 9.93 0.18 -6.92
N ALA A 68 9.36 0.58 -5.78
CA ALA A 68 9.99 1.55 -4.89
C ALA A 68 11.36 1.07 -4.39
N GLN A 69 11.51 -0.22 -4.05
CA GLN A 69 12.78 -0.81 -3.66
C GLN A 69 13.80 -0.75 -4.79
N LEU A 70 13.44 -1.19 -6.00
CA LEU A 70 14.34 -1.25 -7.15
C LEU A 70 14.78 0.13 -7.63
N LEU A 71 13.95 1.16 -7.44
CA LEU A 71 14.28 2.53 -7.80
C LEU A 71 14.93 3.32 -6.65
N GLY A 72 15.16 2.71 -5.47
CA GLY A 72 15.81 3.35 -4.33
C GLY A 72 14.95 4.37 -3.59
N PHE A 73 13.63 4.15 -3.54
CA PHE A 73 12.66 5.01 -2.85
C PHE A 73 12.02 4.37 -1.61
N TYR A 74 12.54 3.24 -1.14
CA TYR A 74 11.90 2.53 -0.03
C TYR A 74 11.97 3.28 1.31
N ASP A 75 12.98 4.11 1.50
CA ASP A 75 13.14 5.05 2.62
C ASP A 75 12.15 6.24 2.57
N ARG A 76 11.57 6.48 1.40
CA ARG A 76 10.58 7.53 1.10
C ARG A 76 9.31 6.94 0.53
N PHE A 77 8.90 5.81 1.06
CA PHE A 77 7.72 5.06 0.67
C PHE A 77 6.69 5.07 1.80
N VAL A 78 5.48 5.53 1.49
CA VAL A 78 4.36 5.57 2.43
C VAL A 78 3.20 4.79 1.83
N GLU A 79 2.61 3.91 2.61
CA GLU A 79 1.43 3.14 2.22
C GLU A 79 0.29 3.44 3.18
N VAL A 80 -0.86 3.81 2.64
CA VAL A 80 -2.07 4.17 3.38
C VAL A 80 -3.20 3.25 2.94
N GLN A 81 -3.81 2.57 3.91
CA GLN A 81 -5.04 1.82 3.68
C GLN A 81 -6.23 2.78 3.75
N MET A 82 -6.97 2.91 2.65
CA MET A 82 -8.08 3.86 2.52
C MET A 82 -9.41 3.32 3.05
N ASP A 83 -9.38 2.26 3.84
CA ASP A 83 -10.55 1.75 4.53
C ASP A 83 -10.91 2.67 5.71
N GLY A 84 -11.77 3.64 5.52
CA GLY A 84 -12.18 4.62 6.54
C GLY A 84 -12.74 4.03 7.85
N PHE A 85 -12.72 2.71 8.02
CA PHE A 85 -13.33 1.97 9.12
C PHE A 85 -12.35 1.24 10.06
N SER A 86 -11.04 1.29 9.81
CA SER A 86 -10.11 0.63 10.71
C SER A 86 -10.02 1.37 12.05
N HIS A 87 -10.74 0.85 13.03
CA HIS A 87 -10.67 1.25 14.44
C HIS A 87 -9.38 0.72 15.09
N GLY A 88 -8.24 0.98 14.46
CA GLY A 88 -6.93 0.64 15.03
C GLY A 88 -6.55 1.65 16.09
N ALA A 89 -6.63 1.25 17.37
CA ALA A 89 -6.01 1.99 18.46
C ALA A 89 -4.53 2.22 18.13
N GLY A 90 -4.12 3.48 17.93
CA GLY A 90 -2.73 3.86 17.75
C GLY A 90 -2.38 4.77 16.57
N TYR A 91 -3.31 5.06 15.66
CA TYR A 91 -3.03 6.01 14.59
C TYR A 91 -3.12 7.45 15.08
N ARG A 92 -1.96 8.09 15.16
CA ARG A 92 -1.82 9.50 15.57
C ARG A 92 -2.38 10.47 14.54
N SER A 93 -2.58 10.05 13.29
CA SER A 93 -3.04 10.93 12.23
C SER A 93 -4.25 10.37 11.49
N SER A 94 -5.30 11.17 11.38
CA SER A 94 -6.49 10.91 10.57
C SER A 94 -6.44 11.60 9.20
N THR A 95 -5.30 12.20 8.84
CA THR A 95 -5.07 12.96 7.61
C THR A 95 -3.86 12.44 6.86
N ILE A 96 -3.87 12.56 5.54
CA ILE A 96 -2.70 12.25 4.69
C ILE A 96 -1.54 13.21 5.01
N SER A 97 -1.85 14.48 5.25
CA SER A 97 -0.86 15.48 5.66
C SER A 97 -0.08 15.05 6.91
N GLY A 98 -0.77 14.54 7.94
CA GLY A 98 -0.12 14.02 9.13
C GLY A 98 0.75 12.80 8.86
N MET A 99 0.27 11.84 8.06
CA MET A 99 1.04 10.65 7.71
C MET A 99 2.29 10.97 6.89
N LEU A 100 2.18 11.89 5.94
CA LEU A 100 3.34 12.36 5.16
C LEU A 100 4.33 13.14 6.03
N ALA A 101 3.82 13.95 6.96
CA ALA A 101 4.66 14.68 7.90
C ALA A 101 5.46 13.74 8.83
N ASP A 102 4.89 12.60 9.22
CA ASP A 102 5.55 11.58 10.03
C ASP A 102 6.47 10.66 9.21
N SER A 103 6.41 10.75 7.88
CA SER A 103 7.27 9.99 6.98
C SER A 103 8.65 10.64 6.80
N GLY A 104 9.59 9.88 6.23
CA GLY A 104 10.91 10.40 5.84
C GLY A 104 10.90 11.28 4.59
N ILE A 105 9.73 11.63 4.02
CA ILE A 105 9.62 12.42 2.80
C ILE A 105 9.73 13.91 3.14
N ALA A 106 10.85 14.52 2.76
CA ALA A 106 11.04 15.94 2.94
C ALA A 106 10.19 16.77 1.96
N GLU A 107 9.84 18.00 2.34
CA GLU A 107 9.13 18.94 1.48
C GLU A 107 9.86 19.16 0.15
N GLY A 108 9.14 19.10 -0.94
CA GLY A 108 9.69 19.25 -2.30
C GLY A 108 10.56 18.09 -2.79
N ALA A 109 10.75 17.05 -1.96
CA ALA A 109 11.50 15.86 -2.35
C ALA A 109 10.63 14.85 -3.11
N PRO A 110 11.20 14.07 -4.03
CA PRO A 110 10.50 12.96 -4.64
C PRO A 110 10.31 11.82 -3.61
N GLY A 111 9.14 11.23 -3.61
CA GLY A 111 8.77 10.10 -2.77
C GLY A 111 7.65 9.29 -3.41
N VAL A 112 7.30 8.16 -2.82
CA VAL A 112 6.23 7.28 -3.31
C VAL A 112 5.15 7.15 -2.24
N LEU A 113 3.92 7.46 -2.62
CA LEU A 113 2.73 7.27 -1.80
C LEU A 113 1.83 6.22 -2.46
N VAL A 114 1.39 5.24 -1.70
CA VAL A 114 0.41 4.24 -2.13
C VAL A 114 -0.87 4.43 -1.34
N LEU A 115 -1.96 4.68 -2.02
CA LEU A 115 -3.32 4.71 -1.47
C LEU A 115 -3.98 3.38 -1.82
N ASP A 116 -3.91 2.43 -0.91
CA ASP A 116 -4.44 1.08 -1.14
C ASP A 116 -5.89 0.94 -0.66
N GLU A 117 -6.63 -0.04 -1.20
CA GLU A 117 -8.06 -0.26 -0.97
C GLU A 117 -8.91 1.01 -1.26
N PHE A 118 -8.50 1.79 -2.27
CA PHE A 118 -9.10 3.11 -2.56
C PHE A 118 -10.60 3.02 -2.87
N GLN A 119 -11.10 1.91 -3.38
CA GLN A 119 -12.53 1.69 -3.63
C GLN A 119 -13.38 1.70 -2.35
N ARG A 120 -12.76 1.55 -1.18
CA ARG A 120 -13.44 1.64 0.12
C ARG A 120 -13.63 3.06 0.61
N PHE A 121 -12.86 3.99 0.07
CA PHE A 121 -12.94 5.42 0.36
C PHE A 121 -14.09 6.06 -0.44
N ARG A 122 -15.32 5.80 -0.02
CA ARG A 122 -16.53 6.30 -0.70
C ARG A 122 -16.90 7.69 -0.21
N THR A 123 -17.21 8.59 -1.15
CA THR A 123 -17.74 9.93 -0.86
C THR A 123 -19.22 10.07 -1.26
N VAL A 124 -19.76 9.11 -1.98
CA VAL A 124 -21.18 8.99 -2.31
C VAL A 124 -21.69 7.58 -2.04
N ASN A 125 -22.96 7.46 -1.66
CA ASN A 125 -23.66 6.18 -1.48
C ASN A 125 -24.31 5.70 -2.80
N ALA A 126 -24.99 4.55 -2.76
CA ALA A 126 -25.71 3.99 -3.91
C ALA A 126 -26.84 4.92 -4.44
N LYS A 127 -27.35 5.83 -3.63
CA LYS A 127 -28.33 6.86 -4.01
C LYS A 127 -27.68 8.15 -4.53
N ARG A 128 -26.36 8.18 -4.65
CA ARG A 128 -25.55 9.36 -5.01
C ARG A 128 -25.64 10.51 -3.99
N GLU A 129 -26.02 10.22 -2.77
CA GLU A 129 -25.99 11.17 -1.66
C GLU A 129 -24.58 11.21 -1.05
N GLU A 130 -24.16 12.36 -0.54
CA GLU A 130 -22.87 12.52 0.11
C GLU A 130 -22.76 11.65 1.37
N VAL A 131 -21.66 10.93 1.48
CA VAL A 131 -21.29 10.18 2.69
C VAL A 131 -20.27 11.01 3.47
N LYS A 132 -20.51 11.20 4.76
CA LYS A 132 -19.54 11.86 5.64
C LYS A 132 -18.31 10.96 5.78
N VAL A 133 -17.20 11.43 5.27
CA VAL A 133 -15.89 10.78 5.40
C VAL A 133 -15.17 11.41 6.58
N GLU A 134 -14.74 10.61 7.54
CA GLU A 134 -14.07 11.14 8.75
C GLU A 134 -12.56 11.24 8.62
N ARG A 135 -11.97 10.44 7.72
CA ARG A 135 -10.51 10.35 7.54
C ARG A 135 -10.10 10.70 6.12
N TYR A 136 -8.85 11.13 5.97
CA TYR A 136 -8.17 11.32 4.69
C TYR A 136 -8.87 12.25 3.68
N GLN A 137 -9.69 13.21 4.16
CA GLN A 137 -10.38 14.15 3.28
C GLN A 137 -9.42 15.02 2.46
N ASP A 138 -8.23 15.27 3.01
CA ASP A 138 -7.16 16.04 2.38
C ASP A 138 -6.50 15.34 1.19
N VAL A 139 -6.82 14.04 0.95
CA VAL A 139 -6.35 13.31 -0.24
C VAL A 139 -6.71 14.01 -1.53
N TRP A 140 -7.91 14.60 -1.62
CA TRP A 140 -8.35 15.27 -2.83
C TRP A 140 -7.56 16.55 -3.13
N THR A 141 -7.10 17.24 -2.10
CA THR A 141 -6.21 18.39 -2.23
C THR A 141 -4.83 17.95 -2.70
N LEU A 142 -4.28 16.89 -2.10
CA LEU A 142 -3.01 16.30 -2.52
C LEU A 142 -3.03 15.87 -4.00
N LEU A 143 -4.10 15.20 -4.44
CA LEU A 143 -4.23 14.74 -5.83
C LEU A 143 -4.39 15.87 -6.83
N SER A 144 -4.77 17.07 -6.40
CA SER A 144 -4.94 18.25 -7.29
C SER A 144 -3.61 18.88 -7.68
N ASP A 145 -2.84 19.33 -6.72
CA ASP A 145 -1.62 20.11 -6.93
C ASP A 145 -0.43 19.68 -6.07
N GLY A 146 -0.64 18.72 -5.19
CA GLY A 146 0.41 18.22 -4.30
C GLY A 146 0.72 19.14 -3.13
N ARG A 147 -0.11 20.14 -2.85
CA ARG A 147 0.05 21.01 -1.71
C ARG A 147 -0.95 20.66 -0.64
N LEU A 148 -0.48 20.50 0.59
CA LEU A 148 -1.31 20.17 1.72
C LEU A 148 -1.22 21.24 2.78
N PRO A 149 -2.36 21.65 3.36
CA PRO A 149 -2.33 22.50 4.54
C PRO A 149 -1.58 21.75 5.65
N PRO A 150 -0.91 22.48 6.54
CA PRO A 150 -0.22 21.88 7.66
C PRO A 150 -1.18 21.03 8.50
N ALA A 151 -0.68 19.91 9.04
CA ALA A 151 -1.48 19.03 9.89
C ALA A 151 -1.73 19.70 11.26
N LEU A 152 -2.78 20.51 11.34
CA LEU A 152 -3.13 21.27 12.56
C LEU A 152 -3.26 20.39 13.81
N SER A 153 -3.60 19.12 13.64
CA SER A 153 -3.66 18.15 14.76
C SER A 153 -2.31 18.00 15.48
N ALA A 154 -1.18 18.23 14.80
CA ALA A 154 0.14 18.20 15.42
C ALA A 154 0.35 19.38 16.39
N LEU A 155 -0.32 20.50 16.17
CA LEU A 155 -0.25 21.67 17.02
C LEU A 155 -1.26 21.67 18.18
N SER A 156 -2.20 20.72 18.21
CA SER A 156 -3.27 20.67 19.22
C SER A 156 -2.73 20.61 20.66
N ASN A 157 -1.59 19.97 20.87
CA ASN A 157 -0.95 19.91 22.18
C ASN A 157 -0.39 21.27 22.61
N ILE A 158 0.16 22.01 21.65
CA ILE A 158 0.71 23.36 21.87
C ILE A 158 -0.42 24.34 22.10
N GLU A 159 -1.53 24.24 21.34
CA GLU A 159 -2.74 25.04 21.57
C GLU A 159 -3.28 24.86 22.99
N ARG A 160 -3.35 23.62 23.47
CA ARG A 160 -3.78 23.33 24.83
C ARG A 160 -2.84 23.96 25.84
N LYS A 161 -1.53 23.81 25.68
CA LYS A 161 -0.54 24.43 26.57
C LYS A 161 -0.62 25.96 26.58
N LEU A 162 -0.90 26.57 25.43
CA LEU A 162 -1.12 28.03 25.34
C LEU A 162 -2.42 28.45 26.03
N ALA A 163 -3.49 27.70 25.86
CA ALA A 163 -4.77 27.96 26.53
C ALA A 163 -4.62 27.83 28.06
N ASP A 164 -3.93 26.79 28.54
CA ASP A 164 -3.63 26.61 29.97
C ASP A 164 -2.81 27.78 30.51
N ALA A 165 -1.81 28.26 29.76
CA ALA A 165 -1.01 29.41 30.16
C ALA A 165 -1.80 30.74 30.20
N GLN A 166 -2.72 30.92 29.26
CA GLN A 166 -3.63 32.09 29.28
C GLN A 166 -4.57 32.06 30.47
N TYR A 167 -5.22 30.90 30.70
CA TYR A 167 -6.14 30.74 31.83
C TYR A 167 -5.46 31.04 33.18
N GLU A 168 -4.23 30.58 33.36
CA GLU A 168 -3.48 30.86 34.58
C GLU A 168 -3.06 32.34 34.67
N ALA A 169 -2.75 32.99 33.54
CA ALA A 169 -2.44 34.43 33.54
C ALA A 169 -3.64 35.30 33.93
N GLU A 170 -4.80 35.04 33.33
CA GLU A 170 -6.07 35.71 33.62
C GLU A 170 -6.46 35.50 35.09
N ARG A 171 -6.25 34.31 35.63
CA ARG A 171 -6.58 33.99 37.00
C ARG A 171 -5.63 34.67 38.00
N ALA A 172 -4.35 34.83 37.60
CA ALA A 172 -3.38 35.57 38.45
C ALA A 172 -3.68 37.08 38.50
N GLU A 173 -4.31 37.65 37.47
CA GLU A 173 -4.78 39.04 37.45
C GLU A 173 -6.07 39.24 38.33
N ASP A 174 -6.96 38.24 38.36
CA ASP A 174 -8.23 38.30 39.13
C ASP A 174 -8.02 38.03 40.63
N ASP A 175 -7.09 37.17 41.03
CA ASP A 175 -6.86 36.75 42.42
C ASP A 175 -5.98 37.73 43.22
N GLY A 176 -5.86 38.99 42.85
CA GLY A 176 -5.10 40.05 43.51
C GLY A 176 -4.68 39.73 44.97
N ASP A 177 -3.36 39.46 45.18
CA ASP A 177 -2.63 39.31 46.42
C ASP A 177 -3.12 38.31 47.50
N GLY A 178 -3.99 37.38 47.13
CA GLY A 178 -4.45 36.31 48.00
C GLY A 178 -3.80 34.95 47.71
N ALA A 179 -2.57 34.77 47.99
CA ALA A 179 -1.82 33.52 47.77
C ALA A 179 -2.52 32.32 48.43
N ARG A 180 -3.20 31.47 47.66
CA ARG A 180 -3.52 30.10 48.08
C ARG A 180 -2.27 29.24 47.96
N ALA A 181 -1.62 29.03 49.06
CA ALA A 181 -0.53 28.07 49.23
C ALA A 181 -0.97 26.68 48.74
N GLY A 182 -0.32 26.13 47.71
CA GLY A 182 -0.43 24.70 47.43
C GLY A 182 -0.19 24.19 46.03
N LYS A 183 -0.30 25.00 44.98
CA LYS A 183 0.09 24.56 43.63
C LYS A 183 1.06 25.55 43.00
N ALA A 184 2.17 25.02 42.50
CA ALA A 184 3.12 25.83 41.71
C ALA A 184 2.34 26.36 40.46
N PRO A 185 2.53 27.66 40.11
CA PRO A 185 1.89 28.24 38.94
C PRO A 185 2.32 27.45 37.70
N TYR A 186 1.35 27.21 36.79
CA TYR A 186 1.63 26.56 35.51
C TYR A 186 2.69 27.37 34.76
N ARG A 187 3.84 26.77 34.54
CA ARG A 187 4.91 27.38 33.77
C ARG A 187 4.79 26.88 32.33
N PHE A 188 4.43 27.75 31.39
CA PHE A 188 4.47 27.41 29.98
C PHE A 188 5.83 26.81 29.62
N HIS A 189 5.81 25.63 29.04
CA HIS A 189 7.01 24.91 28.68
C HIS A 189 6.75 24.11 27.41
N LEU A 190 7.63 24.27 26.41
CA LEU A 190 7.70 23.45 25.24
C LEU A 190 8.69 22.30 25.48
N ASP A 191 8.23 21.08 25.35
CA ASP A 191 9.16 19.94 25.32
C ASP A 191 9.83 19.81 23.94
N ALA A 192 10.75 18.86 23.82
CA ALA A 192 11.50 18.66 22.57
C ALA A 192 10.60 18.29 21.38
N TRP A 193 9.49 17.59 21.64
CA TRP A 193 8.51 17.23 20.62
C TRP A 193 7.72 18.44 20.17
N ASP A 194 7.23 19.25 21.08
CA ASP A 194 6.52 20.50 20.77
C ASP A 194 7.42 21.45 19.97
N ALA A 195 8.67 21.59 20.37
CA ALA A 195 9.64 22.44 19.67
C ALA A 195 9.95 21.93 18.26
N GLN A 196 10.04 20.61 18.09
CA GLN A 196 10.26 19.99 16.79
C GLN A 196 9.03 20.15 15.89
N GLU A 197 7.82 19.98 16.42
CA GLU A 197 6.57 20.20 15.70
C GLU A 197 6.43 21.66 15.27
N LEU A 198 6.65 22.62 16.17
CA LEU A 198 6.65 24.05 15.82
C LEU A 198 7.67 24.36 14.74
N LYS A 199 8.91 23.86 14.88
CA LYS A 199 9.96 24.08 13.90
C LYS A 199 9.57 23.57 12.53
N ARG A 200 9.03 22.37 12.47
CA ARG A 200 8.58 21.72 11.22
C ARG A 200 7.41 22.46 10.60
N MET A 201 6.36 22.71 11.37
CA MET A 201 5.10 23.28 10.89
C MET A 201 5.23 24.74 10.49
N LEU A 202 5.97 25.51 11.26
CA LEU A 202 6.19 26.93 11.01
C LEU A 202 7.48 27.22 10.21
N LYS A 203 8.14 26.16 9.72
CA LYS A 203 9.37 26.25 8.89
C LYS A 203 10.44 27.13 9.55
N LEU A 204 10.60 27.00 10.88
CA LEU A 204 11.50 27.83 11.68
C LEU A 204 12.95 27.44 11.43
N ARG A 205 13.84 28.43 11.43
CA ARG A 205 15.30 28.24 11.26
C ARG A 205 16.02 28.06 12.58
N GLU A 206 15.44 28.49 13.68
CA GLU A 206 16.03 28.50 15.01
C GLU A 206 16.34 27.07 15.50
N PRO A 207 17.38 26.90 16.32
CA PRO A 207 17.72 25.64 16.95
C PRO A 207 16.61 25.19 17.90
N LEU A 208 16.42 23.86 18.05
CA LEU A 208 15.40 23.31 18.96
C LEU A 208 15.55 23.80 20.39
N GLY A 209 16.77 23.87 20.90
CA GLY A 209 17.03 24.34 22.26
C GLY A 209 16.62 25.80 22.51
N GLU A 210 16.64 26.65 21.48
CA GLU A 210 16.12 28.01 21.57
C GLU A 210 14.58 28.02 21.55
N ILE A 211 13.97 27.25 20.67
CA ILE A 211 12.50 27.15 20.57
C ILE A 211 11.88 26.64 21.89
N MET A 212 12.52 25.67 22.52
CA MET A 212 12.08 25.14 23.84
C MET A 212 12.03 26.21 24.94
N GLN A 213 12.84 27.26 24.82
CA GLN A 213 12.92 28.36 25.79
C GLN A 213 11.99 29.54 25.45
N TRP A 214 11.21 29.46 24.37
CA TRP A 214 10.34 30.57 24.01
C TRP A 214 9.21 30.78 25.01
N PRO A 215 8.92 32.04 25.36
CA PRO A 215 7.77 32.35 26.19
C PRO A 215 6.46 32.12 25.45
N SER A 216 5.39 31.90 26.19
CA SER A 216 4.04 31.68 25.65
C SER A 216 3.59 32.79 24.69
N SER A 217 3.90 34.05 25.00
CA SER A 217 3.58 35.22 24.18
C SER A 217 4.20 35.16 22.77
N LYS A 218 5.46 34.69 22.66
CA LYS A 218 6.15 34.52 21.37
C LYS A 218 5.50 33.43 20.55
N VAL A 219 5.22 32.29 21.19
CA VAL A 219 4.57 31.14 20.52
C VAL A 219 3.16 31.52 20.07
N GLN A 220 2.40 32.22 20.90
CA GLN A 220 1.06 32.70 20.59
C GLN A 220 1.02 33.68 19.41
N SER A 221 1.97 34.63 19.37
CA SER A 221 2.06 35.58 18.25
C SER A 221 2.41 34.90 16.92
N LEU A 222 3.28 33.89 16.96
CA LEU A 222 3.60 33.07 15.78
C LEU A 222 2.41 32.22 15.34
N TYR A 223 1.68 31.66 16.27
CA TYR A 223 0.50 30.88 16.01
C TYR A 223 -0.62 31.72 15.42
N ALA A 224 -0.87 32.91 15.95
CA ALA A 224 -1.84 33.86 15.38
C ALA A 224 -1.48 34.25 13.91
N ARG A 225 -0.19 34.54 13.65
CA ARG A 225 0.29 34.78 12.28
C ARG A 225 0.05 33.58 11.36
N PHE A 226 0.31 32.38 11.86
CA PHE A 226 0.08 31.15 11.13
C PHE A 226 -1.40 30.98 10.76
N GLN A 227 -2.32 31.19 11.69
CA GLN A 227 -3.76 31.11 11.43
C GLN A 227 -4.25 32.16 10.41
N GLN A 228 -3.69 33.35 10.42
CA GLN A 228 -4.05 34.43 9.48
C GLN A 228 -3.54 34.20 8.05
N HIS A 229 -2.43 33.46 7.89
CA HIS A 229 -1.76 33.26 6.61
C HIS A 229 -1.52 31.78 6.31
N SER A 230 -2.48 30.92 6.59
CA SER A 230 -2.34 29.46 6.50
C SER A 230 -1.83 28.97 5.14
N GLN A 231 -2.23 29.60 4.04
CA GLN A 231 -1.81 29.22 2.68
C GLN A 231 -0.29 29.39 2.43
N SER A 232 0.38 30.28 3.15
CA SER A 232 1.84 30.46 3.00
C SER A 232 2.64 29.35 3.69
N TRP A 233 1.97 28.47 4.42
CA TRP A 233 2.57 27.38 5.19
C TRP A 233 2.28 26.00 4.61
N ASP A 234 1.60 25.93 3.46
CA ASP A 234 1.33 24.68 2.79
C ASP A 234 2.62 23.90 2.54
N THR A 235 2.57 22.61 2.80
CA THR A 235 3.70 21.71 2.54
C THR A 235 3.66 21.25 1.10
N ASP A 236 4.77 21.35 0.41
CA ASP A 236 4.90 20.98 -1.00
C ASP A 236 5.24 19.49 -1.16
N TYR A 237 4.28 18.73 -1.66
CA TYR A 237 4.40 17.34 -2.05
C TYR A 237 4.19 17.14 -3.57
N SER A 238 4.39 18.19 -4.37
CA SER A 238 4.17 18.16 -5.83
C SER A 238 5.03 17.13 -6.58
N ARG A 239 6.12 16.67 -5.98
CA ARG A 239 7.03 15.67 -6.58
C ARG A 239 6.75 14.24 -6.18
N LEU A 240 5.64 13.94 -5.53
CA LEU A 240 5.26 12.58 -5.23
C LEU A 240 4.86 11.80 -6.48
N LEU A 241 5.20 10.51 -6.46
CA LEU A 241 4.55 9.49 -7.26
C LEU A 241 3.45 8.88 -6.39
N ILE A 242 2.21 8.98 -6.83
CA ILE A 242 1.05 8.48 -6.09
C ILE A 242 0.46 7.30 -6.84
N PHE A 243 0.48 6.12 -6.22
CA PHE A 243 -0.26 4.98 -6.70
C PHE A 243 -1.61 4.91 -6.00
N VAL A 244 -2.66 4.82 -6.78
CA VAL A 244 -4.03 4.60 -6.29
C VAL A 244 -4.39 3.16 -6.62
N CYS A 245 -4.39 2.29 -5.62
CA CYS A 245 -4.66 0.86 -5.79
C CYS A 245 -6.06 0.51 -5.31
N GLY A 246 -6.79 -0.25 -6.09
CA GLY A 246 -8.12 -0.67 -5.69
C GLY A 246 -8.68 -1.83 -6.50
N ASN A 247 -9.73 -2.42 -5.93
CA ASN A 247 -10.54 -3.41 -6.58
C ASN A 247 -11.83 -2.74 -7.06
N LEU A 248 -12.10 -2.83 -8.35
CA LEU A 248 -13.39 -2.42 -8.92
C LEU A 248 -14.13 -3.70 -9.31
N ASP A 249 -14.49 -4.50 -8.29
CA ASP A 249 -15.06 -5.83 -8.46
C ASP A 249 -16.32 -5.81 -9.34
N GLU A 250 -17.12 -4.74 -9.28
CA GLU A 250 -18.31 -4.57 -10.10
C GLU A 250 -18.01 -4.67 -11.59
N MET A 251 -16.94 -4.01 -12.02
CA MET A 251 -16.49 -4.01 -13.41
C MET A 251 -16.17 -5.43 -13.90
N TYR A 252 -15.56 -6.25 -13.02
CA TYR A 252 -15.24 -7.65 -13.32
C TYR A 252 -16.47 -8.55 -13.23
N HIS A 253 -17.33 -8.37 -12.23
CA HIS A 253 -18.57 -9.14 -12.08
C HIS A 253 -19.57 -8.89 -13.22
N GLU A 254 -19.78 -7.64 -13.62
CA GLU A 254 -20.62 -7.33 -14.80
C GLU A 254 -20.11 -8.04 -16.06
N THR A 255 -18.78 -8.17 -16.17
CA THR A 255 -18.16 -8.88 -17.30
C THR A 255 -18.35 -10.39 -17.17
N ALA A 256 -18.24 -10.96 -15.98
CA ALA A 256 -18.45 -12.38 -15.71
C ALA A 256 -19.91 -12.80 -15.97
N GLN A 257 -20.89 -11.98 -15.61
CA GLN A 257 -22.31 -12.26 -15.83
C GLN A 257 -22.75 -12.30 -17.30
N ARG A 258 -21.94 -11.75 -18.20
CA ARG A 258 -22.29 -11.70 -19.65
C ARG A 258 -22.07 -13.01 -20.37
N VAL A 259 -21.34 -13.94 -19.81
CA VAL A 259 -20.97 -15.21 -20.45
C VAL A 259 -21.18 -16.37 -19.49
N GLN A 260 -21.91 -17.38 -19.90
CA GLN A 260 -22.04 -18.62 -19.16
C GLN A 260 -20.66 -19.28 -19.03
N ASP A 261 -20.37 -19.90 -17.88
CA ASP A 261 -19.10 -20.56 -17.54
C ASP A 261 -17.88 -19.63 -17.33
N CYS A 262 -18.08 -18.32 -17.29
CA CYS A 262 -16.99 -17.36 -17.07
C CYS A 262 -16.30 -17.54 -15.71
N ASP A 263 -17.05 -17.99 -14.69
CA ASP A 263 -16.54 -18.18 -13.34
C ASP A 263 -15.62 -19.41 -13.22
N THR A 264 -15.69 -20.33 -14.16
CA THR A 264 -14.94 -21.60 -14.17
C THR A 264 -13.85 -21.67 -15.21
N ASP A 265 -13.95 -20.88 -16.30
CA ASP A 265 -12.97 -20.84 -17.37
C ASP A 265 -12.09 -19.59 -17.29
N ALA A 266 -10.86 -19.79 -16.81
CA ALA A 266 -9.89 -18.72 -16.66
C ALA A 266 -9.53 -18.03 -18.00
N ASP A 267 -9.49 -18.75 -19.11
CA ASP A 267 -9.12 -18.19 -20.40
C ASP A 267 -10.26 -17.37 -21.03
N ILE A 268 -11.51 -17.78 -20.83
CA ILE A 268 -12.68 -16.99 -21.22
C ILE A 268 -12.69 -15.69 -20.42
N PHE A 269 -12.56 -15.78 -19.10
CA PHE A 269 -12.58 -14.62 -18.23
C PHE A 269 -11.40 -13.68 -18.50
N HIS A 270 -10.21 -14.22 -18.72
CA HIS A 270 -9.04 -13.44 -19.13
C HIS A 270 -9.31 -12.62 -20.41
N ARG A 271 -9.84 -13.26 -21.47
CA ARG A 271 -10.14 -12.58 -22.74
C ARG A 271 -11.18 -11.48 -22.58
N LEU A 272 -12.16 -11.66 -21.73
CA LEU A 272 -13.19 -10.66 -21.46
C LEU A 272 -12.64 -9.49 -20.66
N THR A 273 -11.87 -9.76 -19.62
CA THR A 273 -11.28 -8.71 -18.77
C THR A 273 -10.21 -7.88 -19.50
N ARG A 274 -9.56 -8.41 -20.52
CA ARG A 274 -8.68 -7.63 -21.41
C ARG A 274 -9.42 -6.57 -22.24
N LYS A 275 -10.73 -6.67 -22.40
CA LYS A 275 -11.56 -5.68 -23.09
C LYS A 275 -12.01 -4.53 -22.19
N LEU A 276 -11.77 -4.63 -20.88
CA LEU A 276 -12.09 -3.56 -19.94
C LEU A 276 -11.32 -2.29 -20.32
N SER A 277 -12.03 -1.19 -20.28
CA SER A 277 -11.57 0.11 -20.76
C SER A 277 -11.63 1.17 -19.67
N LEU A 278 -11.06 2.34 -19.94
CA LEU A 278 -11.17 3.50 -19.07
C LEU A 278 -12.65 3.92 -18.84
N ILE A 279 -13.54 3.64 -19.77
CA ILE A 279 -14.97 3.95 -19.61
C ILE A 279 -15.57 3.09 -18.49
N ASP A 280 -15.25 1.81 -18.46
CA ASP A 280 -15.71 0.88 -17.42
C ASP A 280 -15.18 1.29 -16.04
N VAL A 281 -13.91 1.69 -15.97
CA VAL A 281 -13.29 2.25 -14.75
C VAL A 281 -14.04 3.51 -14.29
N LYS A 282 -14.27 4.47 -15.18
CA LYS A 282 -14.97 5.71 -14.82
C LYS A 282 -16.41 5.46 -14.39
N LYS A 283 -17.10 4.49 -15.00
CA LYS A 283 -18.43 4.05 -14.58
C LYS A 283 -18.40 3.51 -13.15
N ALA A 284 -17.51 2.57 -12.85
CA ALA A 284 -17.38 1.97 -11.52
C ALA A 284 -16.97 2.99 -10.45
N LEU A 285 -16.08 3.93 -10.80
CA LEU A 285 -15.70 5.04 -9.90
C LEU A 285 -16.87 6.00 -9.66
N GLY A 286 -17.74 6.25 -10.65
CA GLY A 286 -18.91 7.11 -10.54
C GLY A 286 -19.97 6.62 -9.53
N GLU A 287 -19.90 5.34 -9.14
CA GLU A 287 -20.75 4.79 -8.08
C GLU A 287 -20.22 5.09 -6.66
N ARG A 288 -19.01 5.64 -6.55
CA ARG A 288 -18.30 5.88 -5.29
C ARG A 288 -17.87 7.31 -5.06
N PHE A 289 -17.61 8.03 -6.15
CA PHE A 289 -16.99 9.36 -6.10
C PHE A 289 -17.74 10.36 -6.98
N LYS A 290 -17.65 11.62 -6.62
CA LYS A 290 -18.17 12.72 -7.45
C LYS A 290 -17.32 12.89 -8.73
N PRO A 291 -17.89 13.41 -9.83
CA PRO A 291 -17.16 13.62 -11.09
C PRO A 291 -15.89 14.44 -10.95
N GLU A 292 -15.92 15.50 -10.13
CA GLU A 292 -14.74 16.34 -9.87
C GLU A 292 -13.63 15.61 -9.13
N GLN A 293 -13.96 14.62 -8.30
CA GLN A 293 -13.00 13.78 -7.59
C GLN A 293 -12.35 12.77 -8.55
N ILE A 294 -13.17 12.18 -9.44
CA ILE A 294 -12.66 11.26 -10.47
C ILE A 294 -11.72 11.99 -11.43
N ALA A 295 -12.02 13.25 -11.76
CA ALA A 295 -11.15 14.06 -12.60
C ALA A 295 -9.76 14.28 -12.00
N ARG A 296 -9.64 14.33 -10.66
CA ARG A 296 -8.35 14.47 -9.96
C ARG A 296 -7.48 13.22 -10.03
N LEU A 297 -8.05 12.05 -10.28
CA LEU A 297 -7.27 10.81 -10.49
C LEU A 297 -6.51 10.80 -11.82
N GLY A 298 -6.79 11.74 -12.72
CA GLY A 298 -6.11 11.85 -14.01
C GLY A 298 -6.50 10.76 -15.00
N ASN A 299 -5.59 10.42 -15.90
CA ASN A 299 -5.83 9.49 -17.01
C ASN A 299 -4.90 8.27 -17.03
N ALA A 300 -3.93 8.18 -16.12
CA ALA A 300 -3.03 7.04 -16.06
C ALA A 300 -3.67 5.89 -15.26
N HIS A 301 -4.65 5.25 -15.88
CA HIS A 301 -5.33 4.09 -15.32
C HIS A 301 -4.80 2.81 -15.95
N VAL A 302 -4.26 1.93 -15.12
CA VAL A 302 -3.75 0.62 -15.52
C VAL A 302 -4.72 -0.44 -14.99
N ILE A 303 -5.34 -1.17 -15.90
CA ILE A 303 -6.31 -2.22 -15.60
C ILE A 303 -5.59 -3.56 -15.68
N TYR A 304 -5.67 -4.34 -14.61
CA TYR A 304 -5.17 -5.70 -14.55
C TYR A 304 -6.22 -6.64 -15.15
N PRO A 305 -5.92 -7.35 -16.24
CA PRO A 305 -6.79 -8.42 -16.67
C PRO A 305 -6.77 -9.56 -15.64
N SER A 306 -7.81 -10.38 -15.60
CA SER A 306 -7.75 -11.66 -14.90
C SER A 306 -6.64 -12.53 -15.49
N PHE A 307 -6.11 -13.46 -14.73
CA PHE A 307 -5.05 -14.35 -15.22
C PHE A 307 -5.62 -15.43 -16.16
N SER A 308 -4.82 -15.82 -17.16
CA SER A 308 -5.10 -16.95 -18.02
C SER A 308 -4.84 -18.28 -17.30
N LYS A 309 -5.36 -19.38 -17.82
CA LYS A 309 -5.08 -20.73 -17.31
C LYS A 309 -3.57 -20.98 -17.18
N ALA A 310 -2.81 -20.70 -18.24
CA ALA A 310 -1.36 -20.86 -18.25
C ALA A 310 -0.65 -20.03 -17.14
N THR A 311 -1.14 -18.82 -16.88
CA THR A 311 -0.61 -17.98 -15.80
C THR A 311 -0.91 -18.57 -14.44
N TYR A 312 -2.11 -19.08 -14.19
CA TYR A 312 -2.45 -19.76 -12.94
C TYR A 312 -1.59 -21.00 -12.72
N GLU A 313 -1.39 -21.83 -13.75
CA GLU A 313 -0.52 -23.00 -13.69
C GLU A 313 0.93 -22.64 -13.36
N GLN A 314 1.46 -21.56 -13.93
CA GLN A 314 2.79 -21.05 -13.59
C GLN A 314 2.88 -20.55 -12.15
N LEU A 315 1.85 -19.85 -11.65
CA LEU A 315 1.79 -19.40 -10.26
C LEU A 315 1.74 -20.57 -9.29
N ILE A 316 0.92 -21.58 -9.58
CA ILE A 316 0.83 -22.82 -8.79
C ILE A 316 2.20 -23.48 -8.71
N ARG A 317 2.88 -23.71 -9.85
CA ARG A 317 4.20 -24.30 -9.89
C ARG A 317 5.20 -23.49 -9.05
N LYS A 318 5.28 -22.18 -9.28
CA LYS A 318 6.20 -21.31 -8.52
C LYS A 318 5.97 -21.36 -7.01
N LEU A 319 4.71 -21.37 -6.58
CA LEU A 319 4.36 -21.48 -5.16
C LEU A 319 4.76 -22.87 -4.60
N CYS A 320 4.41 -23.92 -5.31
CA CYS A 320 4.74 -25.29 -4.95
C CYS A 320 6.25 -25.51 -4.86
N ASP A 321 7.02 -25.05 -5.85
CA ASP A 321 8.48 -25.14 -5.86
C ASP A 321 9.10 -24.42 -4.65
N GLY A 322 8.51 -23.31 -4.22
CA GLY A 322 8.92 -22.63 -2.99
C GLY A 322 8.77 -23.49 -1.74
N TYR A 323 7.61 -24.14 -1.56
CA TYR A 323 7.36 -25.05 -0.43
C TYR A 323 8.27 -26.29 -0.47
N VAL A 324 8.31 -26.92 -1.64
CA VAL A 324 9.11 -28.13 -1.86
C VAL A 324 10.60 -27.86 -1.66
N GLY A 325 11.09 -26.74 -2.19
CA GLY A 325 12.48 -26.32 -2.06
C GLY A 325 12.90 -26.04 -0.61
N HIS A 326 12.02 -25.46 0.21
CA HIS A 326 12.30 -25.25 1.63
C HIS A 326 12.48 -26.57 2.39
N ILE A 327 11.61 -27.53 2.13
CA ILE A 327 11.70 -28.84 2.79
C ILE A 327 12.87 -29.66 2.28
N ALA A 328 13.10 -29.63 0.97
CA ALA A 328 14.26 -30.29 0.36
C ALA A 328 15.57 -29.81 1.00
N ALA A 329 15.72 -28.50 1.19
CA ALA A 329 16.89 -27.91 1.85
C ALA A 329 17.07 -28.37 3.30
N GLN A 330 15.97 -28.59 4.04
CA GLN A 330 16.04 -29.05 5.42
C GLN A 330 16.34 -30.54 5.55
N CYS A 331 15.78 -31.37 4.65
CA CYS A 331 15.93 -32.81 4.67
C CYS A 331 17.16 -33.31 3.89
N GLY A 332 17.82 -32.47 3.10
CA GLY A 332 18.95 -32.85 2.24
C GLY A 332 18.55 -33.77 1.07
N VAL A 333 17.28 -33.73 0.65
CA VAL A 333 16.72 -34.59 -0.41
C VAL A 333 16.04 -33.72 -1.47
N ARG A 334 15.83 -34.27 -2.68
CA ARG A 334 15.07 -33.59 -3.71
C ARG A 334 13.62 -34.05 -3.71
N PHE A 335 12.70 -33.10 -3.71
CA PHE A 335 11.28 -33.36 -3.90
C PHE A 335 10.79 -32.75 -5.21
N SER A 336 9.90 -33.44 -5.90
CA SER A 336 9.10 -32.93 -7.01
C SER A 336 7.63 -33.23 -6.76
N LEU A 337 6.74 -32.47 -7.40
CA LEU A 337 5.30 -32.71 -7.34
C LEU A 337 4.83 -33.37 -8.61
N GLY A 338 4.00 -34.39 -8.47
CA GLY A 338 3.31 -35.02 -9.60
C GLY A 338 2.32 -34.04 -10.27
N GLN A 339 2.04 -34.27 -11.54
CA GLN A 339 1.06 -33.46 -12.28
C GLN A 339 -0.34 -33.57 -11.68
N ASP A 340 -0.69 -34.72 -11.11
CA ASP A 340 -1.94 -34.97 -10.40
C ASP A 340 -2.18 -34.00 -9.22
N VAL A 341 -1.12 -33.68 -8.46
CA VAL A 341 -1.19 -32.66 -7.37
C VAL A 341 -1.43 -31.27 -7.94
N LEU A 342 -0.73 -30.90 -9.00
CA LEU A 342 -0.88 -29.58 -9.65
C LEU A 342 -2.29 -29.40 -10.26
N ASP A 343 -2.84 -30.46 -10.88
CA ASP A 343 -4.17 -30.45 -11.46
C ASP A 343 -5.25 -30.30 -10.39
N GLU A 344 -5.10 -31.00 -9.26
CA GLU A 344 -6.03 -30.89 -8.13
C GLU A 344 -5.97 -29.50 -7.48
N LEU A 345 -4.75 -28.93 -7.32
CA LEU A 345 -4.60 -27.55 -6.85
C LEU A 345 -5.28 -26.57 -7.78
N TYR A 346 -5.14 -26.75 -9.10
CA TYR A 346 -5.82 -25.91 -10.07
C TYR A 346 -7.34 -26.01 -9.91
N ALA A 347 -7.89 -27.23 -9.86
CA ALA A 347 -9.33 -27.46 -9.79
C ALA A 347 -9.98 -26.88 -8.52
N ASN A 348 -9.27 -26.92 -7.39
CA ASN A 348 -9.82 -26.50 -6.10
C ASN A 348 -9.48 -25.07 -5.69
N ALA A 349 -8.55 -24.42 -6.36
CA ALA A 349 -8.00 -23.13 -5.94
C ALA A 349 -8.19 -21.99 -6.94
N VAL A 350 -8.49 -22.31 -8.22
CA VAL A 350 -8.61 -21.30 -9.26
C VAL A 350 -10.06 -20.89 -9.45
N PHE A 351 -10.38 -19.71 -8.96
CA PHE A 351 -11.67 -19.03 -9.14
C PHE A 351 -11.39 -17.67 -9.79
N PRO A 352 -11.41 -17.58 -11.12
CA PRO A 352 -10.92 -16.41 -11.85
C PRO A 352 -11.56 -15.09 -11.42
N ALA A 353 -12.86 -15.09 -11.09
CA ALA A 353 -13.57 -13.89 -10.63
C ALA A 353 -13.21 -13.47 -9.19
N GLN A 354 -12.58 -14.34 -8.39
CA GLN A 354 -12.17 -14.05 -7.02
C GLN A 354 -10.70 -13.61 -6.91
N GLY A 355 -9.97 -13.63 -8.04
CA GLY A 355 -8.54 -13.32 -8.08
C GLY A 355 -7.67 -14.49 -7.59
N THR A 356 -6.51 -14.19 -7.02
CA THR A 356 -5.52 -15.21 -6.65
C THR A 356 -5.46 -15.53 -5.15
N ARG A 357 -6.21 -14.82 -4.32
CA ARG A 357 -6.19 -15.08 -2.87
C ARG A 357 -6.59 -16.51 -2.49
N PRO A 358 -7.64 -17.12 -3.10
CA PRO A 358 -7.97 -18.52 -2.85
C PRO A 358 -6.83 -19.48 -3.21
N LEU A 359 -6.09 -19.20 -4.28
CA LEU A 359 -4.95 -20.00 -4.72
C LEU A 359 -3.86 -20.08 -3.64
N PHE A 360 -3.43 -18.95 -3.10
CA PHE A 360 -2.40 -18.92 -2.05
C PHE A 360 -2.84 -19.71 -0.81
N SER A 361 -4.10 -19.54 -0.40
CA SER A 361 -4.68 -20.26 0.75
C SER A 361 -4.72 -21.77 0.51
N SER A 362 -5.18 -22.20 -0.65
CA SER A 362 -5.33 -23.64 -0.96
C SER A 362 -3.97 -24.33 -1.09
N VAL A 363 -3.01 -23.72 -1.78
CA VAL A 363 -1.64 -24.25 -1.88
C VAL A 363 -1.03 -24.38 -0.49
N HIS A 364 -1.16 -23.34 0.35
CA HIS A 364 -0.65 -23.41 1.73
C HIS A 364 -1.30 -24.56 2.50
N THR A 365 -2.62 -24.66 2.48
CA THR A 365 -3.34 -25.67 3.27
C THR A 365 -3.00 -27.08 2.81
N ILE A 366 -2.98 -27.33 1.51
CA ILE A 366 -2.73 -28.67 0.97
C ILE A 366 -1.26 -29.08 1.17
N LEU A 367 -0.32 -28.21 0.88
CA LEU A 367 1.09 -28.53 0.95
C LEU A 367 1.64 -28.51 2.37
N SER A 368 1.35 -27.49 3.17
CA SER A 368 1.96 -27.34 4.50
C SER A 368 1.64 -28.51 5.43
N ALA A 369 0.40 -29.00 5.43
CA ALA A 369 -0.01 -30.12 6.26
C ALA A 369 0.61 -31.46 5.82
N ASN A 370 0.75 -31.66 4.52
CA ASN A 370 1.18 -32.95 3.95
C ASN A 370 2.70 -33.07 3.76
N LEU A 371 3.38 -31.97 3.49
CA LEU A 371 4.85 -31.98 3.32
C LEU A 371 5.59 -32.29 4.63
N VAL A 372 5.01 -31.96 5.78
CA VAL A 372 5.57 -32.37 7.09
C VAL A 372 5.62 -33.91 7.19
N ASN A 373 4.55 -34.60 6.80
CA ASN A 373 4.50 -36.05 6.80
C ASN A 373 5.51 -36.66 5.82
N ALA A 374 5.68 -36.05 4.64
CA ALA A 374 6.68 -36.45 3.66
C ALA A 374 8.12 -36.32 4.22
N ALA A 375 8.40 -35.18 4.86
CA ALA A 375 9.70 -34.92 5.48
C ALA A 375 10.00 -35.90 6.60
N LEU A 376 9.04 -36.17 7.50
CA LEU A 376 9.19 -37.14 8.58
C LEU A 376 9.41 -38.55 8.05
N TRP A 377 8.69 -38.93 7.00
CA TRP A 377 8.87 -40.24 6.37
C TRP A 377 10.30 -40.42 5.81
N VAL A 378 10.82 -39.42 5.11
CA VAL A 378 12.18 -39.41 4.55
C VAL A 378 13.24 -39.52 5.68
N LEU A 379 13.07 -38.77 6.76
CA LEU A 379 13.99 -38.81 7.91
C LEU A 379 14.00 -40.17 8.61
N GLN A 380 12.88 -40.89 8.60
CA GLN A 380 12.76 -42.22 9.16
C GLN A 380 13.33 -43.32 8.24
N HIS A 381 13.46 -43.05 6.95
CA HIS A 381 13.95 -43.96 5.92
C HIS A 381 15.16 -43.39 5.19
N PRO A 382 16.30 -43.19 5.89
CA PRO A 382 17.48 -42.61 5.29
C PRO A 382 18.05 -43.51 4.16
N ALA A 383 18.47 -42.87 3.07
CA ALA A 383 19.10 -43.60 1.97
C ALA A 383 20.42 -44.23 2.35
N PRO A 384 20.83 -45.30 1.65
CA PRO A 384 22.19 -45.79 1.69
C PRO A 384 23.17 -44.65 1.29
N LEU A 385 24.31 -44.59 1.99
CA LEU A 385 25.37 -43.59 1.75
C LEU A 385 25.79 -43.58 0.27
N GLY A 386 25.68 -42.40 -0.39
CA GLY A 386 26.16 -42.18 -1.73
C GLY A 386 25.10 -42.11 -2.85
N LEU A 387 23.82 -42.32 -2.56
CA LEU A 387 22.74 -42.13 -3.52
C LEU A 387 22.01 -40.80 -3.29
N GLU A 388 21.88 -39.97 -4.32
CA GLU A 388 20.98 -38.82 -4.29
C GLU A 388 19.52 -39.31 -4.22
N GLN A 389 18.85 -39.02 -3.13
CA GLN A 389 17.43 -39.35 -3.02
C GLN A 389 16.57 -38.29 -3.72
N ALA A 390 15.80 -38.74 -4.70
CA ALA A 390 14.75 -37.95 -5.34
C ALA A 390 13.41 -38.62 -5.08
N PHE A 391 12.45 -37.82 -4.62
CA PHE A 391 11.08 -38.26 -4.33
C PHE A 391 10.08 -37.49 -5.13
N THR A 392 9.02 -38.16 -5.60
CA THR A 392 7.88 -37.49 -6.20
C THR A 392 6.68 -37.63 -5.27
N ILE A 393 6.01 -36.50 -5.07
CA ILE A 393 4.81 -36.43 -4.25
C ILE A 393 3.60 -36.49 -5.17
N HIS A 394 2.73 -37.48 -4.94
CA HIS A 394 1.50 -37.73 -5.69
C HIS A 394 0.29 -37.61 -4.77
N LEU A 395 -0.89 -37.48 -5.38
CA LEU A 395 -2.16 -37.63 -4.66
C LEU A 395 -2.46 -39.13 -4.36
N SER A 396 -3.07 -39.35 -3.21
CA SER A 396 -3.71 -40.64 -2.91
C SER A 396 -4.93 -40.85 -3.84
N PRO A 397 -5.35 -42.11 -4.04
CA PRO A 397 -6.52 -42.43 -4.88
C PRO A 397 -7.81 -41.74 -4.43
N ASP A 398 -7.96 -41.52 -3.12
CA ASP A 398 -9.08 -40.78 -2.52
C ASP A 398 -8.92 -39.26 -2.54
N LYS A 399 -7.79 -38.75 -3.07
CA LYS A 399 -7.44 -37.34 -3.17
C LYS A 399 -7.34 -36.59 -1.82
N GLN A 400 -7.25 -37.30 -0.71
CA GLN A 400 -7.24 -36.73 0.64
C GLN A 400 -5.83 -36.54 1.21
N HIS A 401 -4.85 -37.31 0.69
CA HIS A 401 -3.49 -37.34 1.22
C HIS A 401 -2.46 -37.25 0.10
N LEU A 402 -1.27 -36.77 0.45
CA LEU A 402 -0.10 -36.84 -0.43
C LEU A 402 0.70 -38.11 -0.16
N LEU A 403 1.05 -38.81 -1.22
CA LEU A 403 1.87 -40.02 -1.18
C LEU A 403 3.27 -39.73 -1.70
N VAL A 404 4.29 -40.11 -0.98
CA VAL A 404 5.69 -39.99 -1.39
C VAL A 404 6.12 -41.27 -2.08
N ARG A 405 6.62 -41.15 -3.30
CA ARG A 405 7.23 -42.24 -4.07
C ARG A 405 8.70 -41.95 -4.30
N GLY A 406 9.58 -42.90 -3.94
CA GLY A 406 10.97 -42.84 -4.32
C GLY A 406 11.13 -43.07 -5.83
N HIS A 407 12.07 -42.37 -6.46
CA HIS A 407 12.54 -42.77 -7.77
C HIS A 407 13.59 -43.88 -7.54
N ASP A 408 13.27 -45.08 -7.99
CA ASP A 408 14.29 -46.11 -8.20
C ASP A 408 15.23 -45.56 -9.28
N ALA A 409 16.51 -45.44 -8.96
CA ALA A 409 17.56 -44.90 -9.83
C ALA A 409 17.78 -45.75 -11.04
#